data_013df9c847180ba78b0a3b212645eb78
#
_entry.id   013df9c847180ba78b0a3b212645eb78
#
_cell.length_a   1.000
_cell.length_b   1.000
_cell.length_c   1.000
_cell.angle_alpha   90.00
_cell.angle_beta   90.00
_cell.angle_gamma   90.00
#
_symmetry.space_group_name_H-M   'P 1'
#
loop_
_entity.id
_entity.type
_entity.pdbx_description
1 polymer ?
#
loop_
_entity_poly.entity_id
_entity_poly.type
_entity_poly.pdbx_seq_one_letter_code
_entity_poly.pdbx_strand_id
1 'polypeptide(L)'
;LDDFRNKMLNDQSIRKLVDYENFKDVFPGVDLAGGACYFLWDRDNKGKCEVINQTNDSFESALRYLNEYETFIRQNKAISIVKKIVNQNKIFLNTRVSSRKPFGLATNYEPTSKGIPCHFIQKIGLRFASSRDVYDPLNILDKWKFLIPKAPIAGQTDFSKPVGFYYDGNTRIAKPGECCSESWIVAGAFD
;
A
#
# COMPACT_ATOMS: atom_id res chain seq x y z
N LEU A 1 -5.67 11.52 -4.80
CA LEU A 1 -5.59 10.41 -5.78
C LEU A 1 -6.68 9.37 -5.57
N ASP A 2 -7.06 9.06 -4.32
CA ASP A 2 -8.06 8.03 -4.02
C ASP A 2 -9.46 8.42 -4.53
N ASP A 3 -9.88 9.67 -4.33
CA ASP A 3 -11.16 10.18 -4.85
C ASP A 3 -11.24 10.13 -6.39
N PHE A 4 -10.14 10.47 -7.07
CA PHE A 4 -10.07 10.37 -8.53
C PHE A 4 -10.17 8.92 -8.99
N ARG A 5 -9.43 8.00 -8.35
CA ARG A 5 -9.49 6.57 -8.65
C ARG A 5 -10.89 6.02 -8.45
N ASN A 6 -11.53 6.35 -7.33
CA ASN A 6 -12.90 5.91 -7.03
C ASN A 6 -13.89 6.43 -8.07
N LYS A 7 -13.78 7.68 -8.50
CA LYS A 7 -14.61 8.23 -9.59
C LYS A 7 -14.42 7.46 -10.87
N MET A 8 -13.17 7.21 -11.29
CA MET A 8 -12.85 6.46 -12.51
C MET A 8 -13.40 5.03 -12.48
N LEU A 9 -13.23 4.31 -11.36
CA LEU A 9 -13.71 2.94 -11.25
C LEU A 9 -15.24 2.83 -11.27
N ASN A 10 -15.95 3.83 -10.74
CA ASN A 10 -17.40 3.83 -10.63
C ASN A 10 -18.11 4.46 -11.84
N ASP A 11 -17.41 5.14 -12.72
CA ASP A 11 -18.02 5.83 -13.86
C ASP A 11 -18.66 4.88 -14.88
N GLN A 12 -18.17 3.64 -15.00
CA GLN A 12 -18.63 2.62 -15.95
C GLN A 12 -18.53 3.01 -17.43
N SER A 13 -17.95 4.17 -17.75
CA SER A 13 -17.71 4.63 -19.12
C SER A 13 -16.41 4.07 -19.71
N ILE A 14 -15.54 3.49 -18.91
CA ILE A 14 -14.37 2.76 -19.41
C ILE A 14 -14.84 1.41 -19.94
N ARG A 15 -14.83 1.25 -21.26
CA ARG A 15 -15.38 0.08 -21.98
C ARG A 15 -14.29 -0.96 -22.31
N LYS A 16 -13.08 -0.51 -22.48
CA LYS A 16 -11.91 -1.34 -22.70
C LYS A 16 -10.73 -0.80 -21.91
N LEU A 17 -10.01 -1.66 -21.25
CA LEU A 17 -8.78 -1.34 -20.53
C LEU A 17 -7.73 -2.38 -20.93
N VAL A 18 -6.65 -1.94 -21.57
CA VAL A 18 -5.51 -2.77 -21.90
C VAL A 18 -4.38 -2.45 -20.93
N ASP A 19 -3.97 -3.43 -20.16
CA ASP A 19 -3.00 -3.30 -19.07
C ASP A 19 -1.74 -4.11 -19.37
N TYR A 20 -0.61 -3.42 -19.38
CA TYR A 20 0.73 -4.00 -19.47
C TYR A 20 1.38 -3.97 -18.09
N GLU A 21 1.58 -5.12 -17.49
CA GLU A 21 2.24 -5.22 -16.19
C GLU A 21 3.69 -4.76 -16.26
N ASN A 22 4.37 -5.12 -17.35
CA ASN A 22 5.71 -4.65 -17.66
C ASN A 22 5.62 -3.44 -18.61
N PHE A 23 5.91 -2.25 -18.11
CA PHE A 23 5.89 -1.02 -18.93
C PHE A 23 6.86 -1.05 -20.12
N LYS A 24 7.94 -1.85 -20.04
CA LYS A 24 8.93 -1.97 -21.12
C LYS A 24 8.37 -2.59 -22.40
N ASP A 25 7.26 -3.32 -22.29
CA ASP A 25 6.55 -3.87 -23.45
C ASP A 25 5.91 -2.77 -24.30
N VAL A 26 5.73 -1.57 -23.74
CA VAL A 26 5.17 -0.40 -24.44
C VAL A 26 6.22 0.71 -24.59
N PHE A 27 7.04 0.94 -23.56
CA PHE A 27 8.01 2.01 -23.50
C PHE A 27 9.40 1.49 -23.11
N PRO A 28 10.13 0.82 -24.03
CA PRO A 28 11.39 0.14 -23.70
C PRO A 28 12.52 1.08 -23.25
N GLY A 29 12.45 2.36 -23.62
CA GLY A 29 13.47 3.37 -23.30
C GLY A 29 13.19 4.21 -22.05
N VAL A 30 12.13 3.91 -21.28
CA VAL A 30 11.70 4.72 -20.13
C VAL A 30 11.77 3.88 -18.86
N ASP A 31 12.07 4.50 -17.72
CA ASP A 31 12.00 3.85 -16.41
C ASP A 31 10.77 4.36 -15.67
N LEU A 32 9.77 3.49 -15.49
CA LEU A 32 8.50 3.78 -14.85
C LEU A 32 8.27 2.85 -13.66
N ALA A 33 7.75 3.39 -12.56
CA ALA A 33 7.27 2.57 -11.46
C ALA A 33 5.85 2.04 -11.77
N GLY A 34 5.69 0.72 -11.77
CA GLY A 34 4.42 0.07 -12.10
C GLY A 34 4.35 -0.38 -13.56
N GLY A 35 3.17 -0.50 -14.12
CA GLY A 35 2.94 -0.85 -15.52
C GLY A 35 2.49 0.33 -16.35
N ALA A 36 2.03 0.03 -17.58
CA ALA A 36 1.38 0.99 -18.46
C ALA A 36 -0.02 0.48 -18.82
N CYS A 37 -0.95 1.38 -19.04
CA CYS A 37 -2.26 1.01 -19.54
C CYS A 37 -2.80 2.07 -20.47
N TYR A 38 -3.70 1.66 -21.36
CA TYR A 38 -4.56 2.57 -22.11
C TYR A 38 -5.99 2.07 -22.04
N PHE A 39 -6.96 2.98 -22.25
CA PHE A 39 -8.37 2.63 -22.16
C PHE A 39 -9.21 3.40 -23.18
N LEU A 40 -10.33 2.79 -23.54
CA LEU A 40 -11.40 3.44 -24.28
C LEU A 40 -12.47 3.91 -23.30
N TRP A 41 -12.71 5.22 -23.28
CA TRP A 41 -13.79 5.83 -22.53
C TRP A 41 -14.93 6.21 -23.47
N ASP A 42 -16.14 5.74 -23.18
CA ASP A 42 -17.35 5.98 -23.97
C ASP A 42 -18.42 6.59 -23.06
N ARG A 43 -18.68 7.86 -23.26
CA ARG A 43 -19.63 8.63 -22.46
C ARG A 43 -21.06 8.07 -22.55
N ASP A 44 -21.45 7.62 -23.72
CA ASP A 44 -22.84 7.33 -24.06
C ASP A 44 -23.19 5.83 -23.87
N ASN A 45 -22.19 4.99 -23.63
CA ASN A 45 -22.36 3.54 -23.50
C ASN A 45 -21.70 3.01 -22.22
N LYS A 46 -22.45 3.03 -21.13
CA LYS A 46 -22.00 2.57 -19.82
C LYS A 46 -22.14 1.06 -19.61
N GLY A 47 -21.32 0.48 -18.78
CA GLY A 47 -21.42 -0.94 -18.40
C GLY A 47 -20.08 -1.60 -18.07
N LYS A 48 -20.01 -2.92 -18.29
CA LYS A 48 -18.81 -3.70 -18.03
C LYS A 48 -17.66 -3.28 -18.96
N CYS A 49 -16.46 -3.32 -18.43
CA CYS A 49 -15.21 -3.09 -19.14
C CYS A 49 -14.60 -4.42 -19.59
N GLU A 50 -14.16 -4.48 -20.85
CA GLU A 50 -13.26 -5.53 -21.30
C GLU A 50 -11.86 -5.22 -20.77
N VAL A 51 -11.41 -5.96 -19.74
CA VAL A 51 -10.08 -5.82 -19.16
C VAL A 51 -9.15 -6.83 -19.80
N ILE A 52 -8.10 -6.35 -20.47
CA ILE A 52 -7.10 -7.15 -21.18
C ILE A 52 -5.78 -7.03 -20.43
N ASN A 53 -5.28 -8.12 -19.89
CA ASN A 53 -3.91 -8.20 -19.40
C ASN A 53 -3.02 -8.63 -20.58
N GLN A 54 -2.16 -7.74 -21.03
CA GLN A 54 -1.33 -7.91 -22.22
C GLN A 54 0.14 -8.11 -21.84
N THR A 55 0.77 -9.09 -22.49
CA THR A 55 2.23 -9.25 -22.51
C THR A 55 2.70 -9.29 -23.98
N ASN A 56 4.01 -9.32 -24.23
CA ASN A 56 4.53 -9.44 -25.59
C ASN A 56 4.06 -10.74 -26.30
N ASP A 57 3.86 -11.81 -25.54
CA ASP A 57 3.63 -13.15 -26.08
C ASP A 57 2.18 -13.62 -25.98
N SER A 58 1.38 -12.97 -25.14
CA SER A 58 0.02 -13.42 -24.85
C SER A 58 -0.87 -12.32 -24.32
N PHE A 59 -2.19 -12.57 -24.37
CA PHE A 59 -3.16 -11.72 -23.69
C PHE A 59 -4.22 -12.58 -23.00
N GLU A 60 -4.82 -12.00 -21.97
CA GLU A 60 -5.96 -12.57 -21.27
C GLU A 60 -7.04 -11.50 -21.12
N SER A 61 -8.26 -11.80 -21.51
CA SER A 61 -9.38 -10.85 -21.49
C SER A 61 -10.50 -11.33 -20.58
N ALA A 62 -11.13 -10.39 -19.86
CA ALA A 62 -12.32 -10.65 -19.07
C ALA A 62 -13.26 -9.45 -19.11
N LEU A 63 -14.56 -9.69 -19.25
CA LEU A 63 -15.59 -8.67 -19.19
C LEU A 63 -16.12 -8.52 -17.77
N ARG A 64 -15.77 -7.39 -17.10
CA ARG A 64 -16.09 -7.19 -15.69
C ARG A 64 -16.34 -5.72 -15.33
N TYR A 65 -16.92 -5.46 -14.17
CA TYR A 65 -16.97 -4.11 -13.61
C TYR A 65 -15.64 -3.76 -12.96
N LEU A 66 -15.16 -2.53 -13.14
CA LEU A 66 -13.89 -2.08 -12.54
C LEU A 66 -14.01 -1.86 -11.02
N ASN A 67 -15.22 -1.67 -10.51
CA ASN A 67 -15.56 -1.45 -9.12
C ASN A 67 -16.13 -2.68 -8.41
N GLU A 68 -15.86 -3.89 -8.91
CA GLU A 68 -16.37 -5.12 -8.29
C GLU A 68 -15.76 -5.41 -6.90
N TYR A 69 -14.64 -4.75 -6.57
CA TYR A 69 -14.02 -4.73 -5.25
C TYR A 69 -13.60 -3.29 -4.91
N GLU A 70 -13.42 -3.01 -3.63
CA GLU A 70 -12.97 -1.70 -3.12
C GLU A 70 -11.64 -1.27 -3.76
N THR A 71 -10.77 -2.23 -4.07
CA THR A 71 -9.52 -2.00 -4.80
C THR A 71 -9.58 -2.71 -6.14
N PHE A 72 -9.17 -2.02 -7.21
CA PHE A 72 -9.10 -2.64 -8.52
C PHE A 72 -8.11 -3.81 -8.55
N ILE A 73 -8.62 -5.00 -8.84
CA ILE A 73 -7.80 -6.20 -9.00
C ILE A 73 -7.26 -6.22 -10.43
N ARG A 74 -5.97 -5.99 -10.57
CA ARG A 74 -5.32 -5.79 -11.85
C ARG A 74 -5.40 -7.03 -12.75
N GLN A 75 -4.99 -8.18 -12.25
CA GLN A 75 -4.93 -9.43 -13.01
C GLN A 75 -6.27 -10.16 -13.04
N ASN A 76 -6.76 -10.51 -14.24
CA ASN A 76 -8.02 -11.22 -14.41
C ASN A 76 -8.01 -12.59 -13.68
N LYS A 77 -6.91 -13.32 -13.72
CA LYS A 77 -6.74 -14.62 -13.02
C LYS A 77 -6.90 -14.50 -11.50
N ALA A 78 -6.53 -13.37 -10.91
CA ALA A 78 -6.63 -13.16 -9.48
C ALA A 78 -8.08 -13.00 -8.98
N ILE A 79 -9.02 -12.65 -9.84
CA ILE A 79 -10.43 -12.43 -9.46
C ILE A 79 -11.04 -13.67 -8.80
N SER A 80 -10.82 -14.86 -9.36
CA SER A 80 -11.35 -16.10 -8.79
C SER A 80 -10.76 -16.41 -7.41
N ILE A 81 -9.49 -16.06 -7.19
CA ILE A 81 -8.80 -16.24 -5.91
C ILE A 81 -9.37 -15.26 -4.88
N VAL A 82 -9.43 -13.97 -5.23
CA VAL A 82 -9.99 -12.90 -4.37
C VAL A 82 -11.43 -13.23 -3.97
N LYS A 83 -12.26 -13.67 -4.93
CA LYS A 83 -13.64 -14.06 -4.67
C LYS A 83 -13.76 -15.19 -3.63
N LYS A 84 -12.91 -16.20 -3.70
CA LYS A 84 -12.87 -17.29 -2.71
C LYS A 84 -12.50 -16.77 -1.33
N ILE A 85 -11.49 -15.91 -1.23
CA ILE A 85 -11.01 -15.36 0.04
C ILE A 85 -12.08 -14.44 0.67
N VAL A 86 -12.64 -13.52 -0.10
CA VAL A 86 -13.67 -12.56 0.38
C VAL A 86 -14.91 -13.29 0.87
N ASN A 87 -15.33 -14.36 0.19
CA ASN A 87 -16.49 -15.12 0.60
C ASN A 87 -16.28 -15.95 1.88
N GLN A 88 -15.04 -16.30 2.19
CA GLN A 88 -14.69 -17.14 3.35
C GLN A 88 -14.29 -16.35 4.59
N ASN A 89 -13.71 -15.17 4.42
CA ASN A 89 -13.13 -14.39 5.51
C ASN A 89 -13.87 -13.08 5.71
N LYS A 90 -14.33 -12.85 6.95
CA LYS A 90 -14.98 -11.59 7.36
C LYS A 90 -14.01 -10.60 8.01
N ILE A 91 -12.79 -11.05 8.36
CA ILE A 91 -11.78 -10.22 9.03
C ILE A 91 -10.52 -10.24 8.16
N PHE A 92 -10.12 -9.08 7.71
CA PHE A 92 -8.93 -8.90 6.87
C PHE A 92 -7.78 -8.30 7.67
N LEU A 93 -6.56 -8.52 7.20
CA LEU A 93 -5.34 -8.03 7.85
C LEU A 93 -5.32 -6.50 7.98
N ASN A 94 -5.96 -5.77 7.06
CA ASN A 94 -6.08 -4.31 7.12
C ASN A 94 -6.78 -3.79 8.39
N THR A 95 -7.52 -4.62 9.10
CA THR A 95 -8.11 -4.26 10.42
C THR A 95 -7.07 -4.30 11.54
N ARG A 96 -5.92 -4.89 11.31
CA ARG A 96 -4.83 -5.08 12.28
C ARG A 96 -3.56 -4.34 11.92
N VAL A 97 -3.44 -3.89 10.67
CA VAL A 97 -2.27 -3.21 10.14
C VAL A 97 -2.62 -1.75 9.89
N SER A 98 -1.80 -0.85 10.40
CA SER A 98 -2.02 0.59 10.19
C SER A 98 -1.87 0.99 8.73
N SER A 99 -2.56 2.05 8.36
CA SER A 99 -2.30 2.76 7.12
C SER A 99 -0.94 3.50 7.18
N ARG A 100 -0.61 4.19 6.08
CA ARG A 100 0.54 5.11 6.03
C ARG A 100 0.42 6.19 7.11
N LYS A 101 1.53 6.57 7.73
CA LYS A 101 1.61 7.59 8.79
C LYS A 101 0.73 7.28 10.00
N PRO A 102 0.97 6.18 10.70
CA PRO A 102 0.11 5.76 11.81
C PRO A 102 -0.05 6.82 12.91
N PHE A 103 0.96 7.67 13.10
CA PHE A 103 0.95 8.78 14.06
C PHE A 103 1.10 10.16 13.41
N GLY A 104 0.82 10.31 12.11
CA GLY A 104 0.89 11.59 11.41
C GLY A 104 2.31 12.07 11.04
N LEU A 105 3.36 11.41 11.53
CA LEU A 105 4.74 11.85 11.37
C LEU A 105 5.35 11.40 10.05
N ALA A 106 5.91 12.33 9.28
CA ALA A 106 6.59 12.05 8.01
C ALA A 106 7.97 11.41 8.22
N THR A 107 8.52 10.80 7.17
CA THR A 107 9.88 10.20 7.19
C THR A 107 10.96 11.23 7.53
N ASN A 108 10.81 12.45 7.01
CA ASN A 108 11.75 13.56 7.20
C ASN A 108 11.45 14.43 8.42
N TYR A 109 10.58 13.97 9.33
CA TYR A 109 10.31 14.71 10.58
C TYR A 109 11.61 14.90 11.39
N GLU A 110 11.85 16.14 11.83
CA GLU A 110 13.00 16.47 12.66
C GLU A 110 12.71 16.19 14.13
N PRO A 111 13.44 15.25 14.77
CA PRO A 111 13.22 14.92 16.17
C PRO A 111 13.46 16.11 17.09
N THR A 112 12.67 16.17 18.15
CA THR A 112 12.77 17.15 19.21
C THR A 112 13.66 16.64 20.35
N SER A 113 14.11 17.56 21.23
CA SER A 113 14.93 17.19 22.40
C SER A 113 14.12 16.49 23.50
N LYS A 114 12.80 16.67 23.50
CA LYS A 114 11.87 16.10 24.48
C LYS A 114 10.49 15.93 23.84
N GLY A 115 9.69 15.02 24.38
CA GLY A 115 8.33 14.77 23.88
C GLY A 115 7.96 13.30 23.98
N ILE A 116 7.18 12.81 23.02
CA ILE A 116 6.79 11.41 22.91
C ILE A 116 7.95 10.63 22.27
N PRO A 117 8.43 9.55 22.94
CA PRO A 117 9.45 8.68 22.34
C PRO A 117 8.99 8.13 20.99
N CYS A 118 9.86 8.22 19.99
CA CYS A 118 9.49 7.92 18.62
C CYS A 118 10.57 7.12 17.88
N HIS A 119 10.14 6.10 17.15
CA HIS A 119 10.99 5.27 16.31
C HIS A 119 11.13 5.88 14.92
N PHE A 120 12.37 6.22 14.53
CA PHE A 120 12.74 6.66 13.19
C PHE A 120 13.69 5.65 12.56
N ILE A 121 13.50 5.31 11.28
CA ILE A 121 14.33 4.32 10.61
C ILE A 121 15.69 4.89 10.19
N GLN A 122 15.73 6.17 9.81
CA GLN A 122 16.95 6.84 9.33
C GLN A 122 17.78 7.47 10.44
N LYS A 123 17.26 7.50 11.67
CA LYS A 123 17.94 8.11 12.83
C LYS A 123 18.14 7.02 13.87
N ILE A 124 19.40 6.66 14.10
CA ILE A 124 19.76 5.59 15.00
C ILE A 124 19.16 5.80 16.40
N GLY A 125 18.44 4.80 16.88
CA GLY A 125 17.87 4.74 18.20
C GLY A 125 16.55 5.50 18.36
N LEU A 126 16.04 5.45 19.59
CA LEU A 126 14.83 6.16 19.99
C LEU A 126 15.10 7.67 20.08
N ARG A 127 14.22 8.45 19.50
CA ARG A 127 14.20 9.92 19.52
C ARG A 127 12.86 10.41 20.04
N PHE A 128 12.63 11.72 20.03
CA PHE A 128 11.37 12.28 20.51
C PHE A 128 10.65 13.02 19.39
N ALA A 129 9.32 12.98 19.44
CA ALA A 129 8.45 13.82 18.64
C ALA A 129 7.67 14.75 19.55
N SER A 130 7.40 15.98 19.10
CA SER A 130 6.55 16.89 19.84
C SER A 130 5.16 16.29 20.03
N SER A 131 4.60 16.38 21.22
CA SER A 131 3.24 15.89 21.50
C SER A 131 2.16 16.58 20.66
N ARG A 132 2.44 17.79 20.15
CA ARG A 132 1.52 18.55 19.29
C ARG A 132 1.47 17.98 17.86
N ASP A 133 2.52 17.28 17.44
CA ASP A 133 2.68 16.77 16.08
C ASP A 133 2.26 15.30 15.98
N VAL A 134 2.09 14.62 17.11
CA VAL A 134 1.63 13.23 17.15
C VAL A 134 0.12 13.17 17.12
N TYR A 135 -0.42 12.54 16.09
CA TYR A 135 -1.84 12.31 15.92
C TYR A 135 -2.12 10.80 15.94
N ASP A 136 -2.94 10.33 16.87
CA ASP A 136 -3.26 8.91 17.06
C ASP A 136 -4.74 8.59 16.77
N PRO A 137 -5.16 8.53 15.51
CA PRO A 137 -6.55 8.28 15.14
C PRO A 137 -7.02 6.85 15.43
N LEU A 138 -6.07 5.93 15.68
CA LEU A 138 -6.35 4.52 15.93
C LEU A 138 -6.37 4.17 17.42
N ASN A 139 -6.09 5.13 18.30
CA ASN A 139 -5.95 4.93 19.75
C ASN A 139 -4.98 3.79 20.10
N ILE A 140 -3.80 3.82 19.48
CA ILE A 140 -2.78 2.78 19.67
C ILE A 140 -1.51 3.29 20.35
N LEU A 141 -1.43 4.58 20.68
CA LEU A 141 -0.24 5.16 21.31
C LEU A 141 0.10 4.45 22.63
N ASP A 142 -0.91 4.23 23.47
CA ASP A 142 -0.74 3.62 24.79
C ASP A 142 -0.85 2.08 24.78
N LYS A 143 -0.70 1.46 23.61
CA LYS A 143 -0.67 0.02 23.42
C LYS A 143 0.73 -0.47 23.07
N TRP A 144 1.01 -1.73 23.33
CA TRP A 144 2.14 -2.43 22.72
C TRP A 144 1.94 -2.52 21.22
N LYS A 145 2.98 -2.25 20.44
CA LYS A 145 2.88 -2.20 18.97
C LYS A 145 4.00 -3.01 18.33
N PHE A 146 3.65 -3.80 17.33
CA PHE A 146 4.60 -4.48 16.50
C PHE A 146 4.93 -3.61 15.29
N LEU A 147 6.16 -3.12 15.20
CA LEU A 147 6.61 -2.23 14.13
C LEU A 147 7.35 -3.02 13.05
N ILE A 148 6.92 -2.88 11.80
CA ILE A 148 7.58 -3.45 10.63
C ILE A 148 8.06 -2.29 9.74
N PRO A 149 9.30 -2.30 9.22
CA PRO A 149 9.75 -1.33 8.24
C PRO A 149 8.87 -1.35 7.00
N LYS A 150 8.48 -0.18 6.51
CA LYS A 150 7.53 -0.04 5.39
C LYS A 150 8.04 -0.62 4.07
N ALA A 151 9.33 -0.52 3.81
CA ALA A 151 9.92 -0.98 2.57
C ALA A 151 11.29 -1.62 2.82
N PRO A 152 11.64 -2.66 2.06
CA PRO A 152 13.00 -3.14 2.01
C PRO A 152 13.91 -2.03 1.44
N ILE A 153 15.19 -2.14 1.72
CA ILE A 153 16.18 -1.24 1.13
C ILE A 153 16.25 -1.50 -0.37
N ALA A 154 16.37 -0.41 -1.12
CA ALA A 154 16.60 -0.51 -2.56
C ALA A 154 17.83 -1.39 -2.84
N GLY A 155 17.66 -2.37 -3.73
CA GLY A 155 18.71 -3.34 -4.07
C GLY A 155 18.76 -4.58 -3.16
N GLN A 156 17.83 -4.78 -2.25
CA GLN A 156 17.73 -6.04 -1.52
C GLN A 156 17.41 -7.18 -2.50
N THR A 157 18.32 -8.15 -2.59
CA THR A 157 18.16 -9.34 -3.44
C THR A 157 17.81 -10.60 -2.64
N ASP A 158 18.11 -10.61 -1.35
CA ASP A 158 17.83 -11.72 -0.44
C ASP A 158 16.60 -11.43 0.40
N PHE A 159 15.45 -11.90 -0.05
CA PHE A 159 14.16 -11.76 0.62
C PHE A 159 13.91 -12.83 1.70
N SER A 160 14.84 -13.74 1.93
CA SER A 160 14.78 -14.67 3.07
C SER A 160 15.05 -13.95 4.39
N LYS A 161 15.69 -12.79 4.35
CA LYS A 161 15.95 -11.96 5.52
C LYS A 161 14.77 -11.06 5.85
N PRO A 162 14.54 -10.77 7.14
CA PRO A 162 13.50 -9.83 7.52
C PRO A 162 13.62 -8.49 6.83
N VAL A 163 12.49 -7.90 6.44
CA VAL A 163 12.44 -6.55 5.88
C VAL A 163 13.08 -5.57 6.87
N GLY A 164 13.96 -4.70 6.39
CA GLY A 164 14.62 -3.70 7.21
C GLY A 164 15.85 -4.20 7.98
N PHE A 165 16.47 -5.26 7.53
CA PHE A 165 17.71 -5.78 8.11
C PHE A 165 18.86 -4.75 8.18
N TYR A 166 18.81 -3.72 7.33
CA TYR A 166 19.77 -2.63 7.28
C TYR A 166 19.30 -1.40 8.08
N TYR A 167 20.21 -0.53 8.48
CA TYR A 167 19.95 0.73 9.19
C TYR A 167 19.18 0.58 10.50
N ASP A 168 19.42 -0.46 11.27
CA ASP A 168 18.65 -0.72 12.49
C ASP A 168 17.11 -0.80 12.22
N GLY A 169 16.77 -1.11 10.98
CA GLY A 169 15.38 -1.20 10.51
C GLY A 169 14.73 -2.55 10.76
N ASN A 170 15.19 -3.29 11.74
CA ASN A 170 14.58 -4.57 12.11
C ASN A 170 13.19 -4.36 12.69
N THR A 171 12.31 -5.32 12.41
CA THR A 171 11.04 -5.44 13.14
C THR A 171 11.27 -5.36 14.63
N ARG A 172 10.47 -4.57 15.33
CA ARG A 172 10.62 -4.33 16.77
C ARG A 172 9.29 -4.15 17.46
N ILE A 173 9.31 -4.24 18.77
CA ILE A 173 8.17 -3.93 19.63
C ILE A 173 8.35 -2.51 20.18
N ALA A 174 7.36 -1.65 19.95
CA ALA A 174 7.25 -0.37 20.61
C ALA A 174 6.35 -0.48 21.83
N LYS A 175 6.78 0.15 22.92
CA LYS A 175 6.08 0.14 24.21
C LYS A 175 4.88 1.09 24.21
N PRO A 176 3.96 0.98 25.16
CA PRO A 176 2.98 2.02 25.45
C PRO A 176 3.65 3.38 25.63
N GLY A 177 3.07 4.42 25.05
CA GLY A 177 3.62 5.77 25.03
C GLY A 177 4.68 6.03 23.96
N GLU A 178 5.07 5.04 23.15
CA GLU A 178 6.00 5.23 22.03
C GLU A 178 5.26 5.32 20.70
N CYS A 179 5.66 6.23 19.82
CA CYS A 179 5.15 6.36 18.45
C CYS A 179 6.20 5.98 17.39
N CYS A 180 5.85 6.12 16.12
CA CYS A 180 6.78 5.93 15.02
C CYS A 180 6.46 6.86 13.84
N SER A 181 7.47 7.11 13.00
CA SER A 181 7.29 7.84 11.73
C SER A 181 6.66 6.95 10.65
N GLU A 182 6.32 7.54 9.51
CA GLU A 182 5.73 6.82 8.37
C GLU A 182 6.65 5.78 7.73
N SER A 183 7.90 5.71 8.15
CA SER A 183 8.83 4.65 7.73
C SER A 183 8.48 3.29 8.31
N TRP A 184 7.60 3.27 9.29
CA TRP A 184 7.11 2.07 9.96
C TRP A 184 5.63 1.84 9.68
N ILE A 185 5.27 0.57 9.67
CA ILE A 185 3.89 0.08 9.71
C ILE A 185 3.67 -0.51 11.09
N VAL A 186 2.57 -0.17 11.73
CA VAL A 186 2.10 -0.88 12.92
C VAL A 186 1.32 -2.10 12.46
N ALA A 187 1.90 -3.27 12.62
CA ALA A 187 1.32 -4.55 12.17
C ALA A 187 0.46 -5.24 13.24
N GLY A 188 0.18 -4.58 14.33
CA GLY A 188 -0.68 -4.99 15.42
C GLY A 188 -0.46 -4.10 16.62
N ALA A 189 -1.54 -3.85 17.37
CA ALA A 189 -1.51 -3.17 18.65
C ALA A 189 -2.32 -4.01 19.65
N PHE A 190 -1.81 -4.14 20.88
CA PHE A 190 -2.38 -5.00 21.92
C PHE A 190 -2.10 -4.40 23.32
N ASP A 191 -2.96 -4.72 24.25
CA ASP A 191 -2.86 -4.26 25.64
C ASP A 191 -1.79 -5.02 26.42
#